data_445b2accd511d1468a89512701912a7e
#
_entry.id   445b2accd511d1468a89512701912a7e
#
_cell.length_a   1.000
_cell.length_b   1.000
_cell.length_c   1.000
_cell.angle_alpha   90.00
_cell.angle_beta   90.00
_cell.angle_gamma   90.00
#
_symmetry.space_group_name_H-M   'P 1'
#
loop_
_entity.id
_entity.type
_entity.pdbx_description
1 polymer ?
#
loop_
_entity_poly.entity_id
_entity_poly.type
_entity_poly.pdbx_seq_one_letter_code
_entity_poly.pdbx_strand_id
1 'polypeptide(L)'
;MAAIITFTNLLLSLGAALLAFGAWKLVLILLAPYTSTLKDLPGPPSPSWLYGNLKDIFKAENSVLHEAWVEKYGNTLKYRGWLGRDRLYTLDTRALNYVLSHSNEYQKPALARFNLGQILGEGILFVEGEQHRQQRRIMNPAFGPAQIRELTEIFVAKAIQLRDLWNTEVSKAGEPARINVLNSMSKATLDVIGLAGFNYNFDSLNTEGKPNELHKAFETMFRSLTGFSFLPLLKAYLPLLRIIPDARTTRITAAQKVMRRIGMQLVAEKKAEIAKLTDAGEKSDDRLHGRDLLTLLMKANMVVDIPDNQRLSDEDVLAQVPTFLVAGHETTSTATVWCLYALTQAPEVQQKLRDELLSVPTENPSMDELNELPYLDAVVRETMRVHAPVPSTIRIATKDDIIPLGTPYVDVHGQVHDNIRVKEGDPIFIPILALNRSKALWGEDAFEFKPERWEAIPEAVQSIPGVWANMMSFLGGPRSCIGYRFSIVEMKALVFTLVRAFEFELAVPADEIIKKATIVQRPLVRSEMEKGNQMPLLIRPFQRA
;
A
#
# COMPACT_ATOMS: atom_id res chain seq x y z
N MET A 1 -29.59 -52.91 -12.07
CA MET A 1 -29.42 -52.37 -13.44
C MET A 1 -30.07 -50.98 -13.60
N ALA A 2 -31.36 -50.80 -13.29
CA ALA A 2 -32.04 -49.50 -13.40
C ALA A 2 -31.35 -48.34 -12.61
N ALA A 3 -30.93 -48.57 -11.36
CA ALA A 3 -30.27 -47.56 -10.55
C ALA A 3 -28.90 -47.10 -11.11
N ILE A 4 -28.15 -47.98 -11.75
CA ILE A 4 -26.85 -47.69 -12.39
C ILE A 4 -27.08 -46.84 -13.64
N ILE A 5 -28.10 -47.18 -14.45
CA ILE A 5 -28.47 -46.41 -15.66
C ILE A 5 -28.92 -45.01 -15.27
N THR A 6 -29.70 -44.86 -14.18
CA THR A 6 -30.16 -43.57 -13.68
C THR A 6 -29.00 -42.71 -13.17
N PHE A 7 -28.03 -43.33 -12.47
CA PHE A 7 -26.83 -42.64 -11.99
C PHE A 7 -25.91 -42.18 -13.14
N THR A 8 -25.72 -43.04 -14.16
CA THR A 8 -24.95 -42.70 -15.36
C THR A 8 -25.59 -41.55 -16.13
N ASN A 9 -26.93 -41.59 -16.31
CA ASN A 9 -27.66 -40.51 -16.97
C ASN A 9 -27.59 -39.20 -16.18
N LEU A 10 -27.60 -39.22 -14.83
CA LEU A 10 -27.43 -38.07 -13.96
C LEU A 10 -26.03 -37.45 -14.14
N LEU A 11 -24.97 -38.29 -14.16
CA LEU A 11 -23.60 -37.83 -14.38
C LEU A 11 -23.42 -37.21 -15.78
N LEU A 12 -24.01 -37.82 -16.81
CA LEU A 12 -23.96 -37.29 -18.18
C LEU A 12 -24.71 -35.97 -18.30
N SER A 13 -25.89 -35.86 -17.68
CA SER A 13 -26.65 -34.59 -17.67
C SER A 13 -25.93 -33.47 -16.89
N LEU A 14 -25.30 -33.80 -15.77
CA LEU A 14 -24.45 -32.85 -15.02
C LEU A 14 -23.24 -32.42 -15.84
N GLY A 15 -22.57 -33.36 -16.52
CA GLY A 15 -21.46 -33.07 -17.43
C GLY A 15 -21.85 -32.16 -18.58
N ALA A 16 -23.00 -32.45 -19.22
CA ALA A 16 -23.54 -31.62 -20.29
C ALA A 16 -23.92 -30.22 -19.80
N ALA A 17 -24.53 -30.09 -18.62
CA ALA A 17 -24.85 -28.80 -18.03
C ALA A 17 -23.60 -27.98 -17.70
N LEU A 18 -22.55 -28.61 -17.17
CA LEU A 18 -21.27 -27.95 -16.92
C LEU A 18 -20.58 -27.47 -18.21
N LEU A 19 -20.61 -28.29 -19.26
CA LEU A 19 -20.09 -27.93 -20.58
C LEU A 19 -20.88 -26.78 -21.21
N ALA A 20 -22.22 -26.84 -21.15
CA ALA A 20 -23.08 -25.76 -21.65
C ALA A 20 -22.85 -24.45 -20.87
N PHE A 21 -22.71 -24.52 -19.56
CA PHE A 21 -22.38 -23.38 -18.71
C PHE A 21 -20.98 -22.82 -19.05
N GLY A 22 -19.99 -23.69 -19.24
CA GLY A 22 -18.63 -23.29 -19.65
C GLY A 22 -18.63 -22.62 -21.02
N ALA A 23 -19.34 -23.19 -22.00
CA ALA A 23 -19.49 -22.62 -23.34
C ALA A 23 -20.20 -21.24 -23.29
N TRP A 24 -21.28 -21.13 -22.54
CA TRP A 24 -21.96 -19.85 -22.34
C TRP A 24 -21.04 -18.78 -21.71
N LYS A 25 -20.29 -19.13 -20.66
CA LYS A 25 -19.29 -18.22 -20.06
C LYS A 25 -18.19 -17.82 -21.06
N LEU A 26 -17.74 -18.76 -21.88
CA LEU A 26 -16.77 -18.46 -22.94
C LEU A 26 -17.33 -17.47 -23.96
N VAL A 27 -18.56 -17.68 -24.40
CA VAL A 27 -19.24 -16.74 -25.31
C VAL A 27 -19.35 -15.35 -24.70
N LEU A 28 -19.73 -15.23 -23.43
CA LEU A 28 -19.78 -13.94 -22.73
C LEU A 28 -18.40 -13.27 -22.67
N ILE A 29 -17.33 -14.04 -22.42
CA ILE A 29 -15.95 -13.52 -22.42
C ILE A 29 -15.56 -13.02 -23.83
N LEU A 30 -15.89 -13.77 -24.88
CA LEU A 30 -15.58 -13.39 -26.26
C LEU A 30 -16.36 -12.17 -26.71
N LEU A 31 -17.59 -12.00 -26.24
CA LEU A 31 -18.43 -10.84 -26.56
C LEU A 31 -18.15 -9.61 -25.70
N ALA A 32 -17.50 -9.76 -24.53
CA ALA A 32 -17.26 -8.68 -23.60
C ALA A 32 -16.63 -7.41 -24.23
N PRO A 33 -15.61 -7.49 -25.12
CA PRO A 33 -15.03 -6.31 -25.75
C PRO A 33 -16.00 -5.56 -26.66
N TYR A 34 -17.00 -6.23 -27.22
CA TYR A 34 -17.98 -5.66 -28.15
C TYR A 34 -19.20 -5.08 -27.44
N THR A 35 -19.50 -5.59 -26.24
CA THR A 35 -20.65 -5.17 -25.41
C THR A 35 -20.28 -4.19 -24.30
N SER A 36 -18.98 -3.86 -24.18
CA SER A 36 -18.45 -2.92 -23.20
C SER A 36 -19.04 -1.52 -23.40
N THR A 37 -19.48 -0.88 -22.32
CA THR A 37 -19.86 0.54 -22.30
C THR A 37 -18.65 1.46 -22.54
N LEU A 38 -17.45 0.95 -22.29
CA LEU A 38 -16.20 1.66 -22.45
C LEU A 38 -15.60 1.54 -23.85
N LYS A 39 -16.27 0.79 -24.78
CA LYS A 39 -15.71 0.47 -26.10
C LYS A 39 -15.37 1.69 -26.96
N ASP A 40 -16.11 2.78 -26.78
CA ASP A 40 -15.97 4.00 -27.59
C ASP A 40 -15.01 5.04 -26.95
N LEU A 41 -14.48 4.77 -25.73
CA LEU A 41 -13.43 5.59 -25.13
C LEU A 41 -12.14 5.52 -25.97
N PRO A 42 -11.41 6.65 -26.12
CA PRO A 42 -10.09 6.64 -26.74
C PRO A 42 -9.10 5.78 -25.93
N GLY A 43 -8.05 5.31 -26.58
CA GLY A 43 -7.01 4.56 -25.87
C GLY A 43 -6.07 3.78 -26.78
N PRO A 44 -5.04 3.13 -26.20
CA PRO A 44 -4.05 2.41 -26.98
C PRO A 44 -4.62 1.16 -27.65
N PRO A 45 -4.09 0.77 -28.83
CA PRO A 45 -4.42 -0.51 -29.43
C PRO A 45 -3.99 -1.65 -28.52
N SER A 46 -4.74 -2.75 -28.56
CA SER A 46 -4.43 -3.95 -27.77
C SER A 46 -3.50 -4.87 -28.56
N PRO A 47 -2.28 -5.16 -28.05
CA PRO A 47 -1.34 -6.04 -28.75
C PRO A 47 -1.70 -7.52 -28.64
N SER A 48 -2.61 -7.88 -27.71
CA SER A 48 -2.98 -9.28 -27.45
C SER A 48 -4.42 -9.39 -26.98
N TRP A 49 -5.16 -10.36 -27.57
CA TRP A 49 -6.51 -10.65 -27.08
C TRP A 49 -6.50 -11.21 -25.65
N LEU A 50 -5.54 -12.08 -25.31
CA LEU A 50 -5.48 -12.71 -24.00
C LEU A 50 -5.00 -11.75 -22.90
N TYR A 51 -3.93 -11.01 -23.16
CA TYR A 51 -3.25 -10.17 -22.17
C TYR A 51 -3.61 -8.69 -22.26
N GLY A 52 -4.23 -8.28 -23.36
CA GLY A 52 -4.43 -6.86 -23.60
C GLY A 52 -3.10 -6.11 -23.63
N ASN A 53 -3.06 -4.98 -22.92
CA ASN A 53 -1.86 -4.16 -22.72
C ASN A 53 -1.06 -4.55 -21.47
N LEU A 54 -1.52 -5.55 -20.69
CA LEU A 54 -0.91 -5.86 -19.38
C LEU A 54 0.54 -6.32 -19.46
N LYS A 55 0.93 -7.05 -20.53
CA LYS A 55 2.32 -7.47 -20.71
C LYS A 55 3.27 -6.27 -20.82
N ASP A 56 2.86 -5.25 -21.56
CA ASP A 56 3.66 -4.05 -21.75
C ASP A 56 3.69 -3.21 -20.47
N ILE A 57 2.54 -3.10 -19.77
CA ILE A 57 2.47 -2.45 -18.45
C ILE A 57 3.40 -3.12 -17.44
N PHE A 58 3.44 -4.47 -17.39
CA PHE A 58 4.32 -5.19 -16.47
C PHE A 58 5.81 -5.12 -16.84
N LYS A 59 6.13 -4.90 -18.12
CA LYS A 59 7.52 -4.71 -18.56
C LYS A 59 8.03 -3.31 -18.29
N ALA A 60 7.15 -2.31 -18.45
CA ALA A 60 7.49 -0.91 -18.21
C ALA A 60 7.69 -0.62 -16.72
N GLU A 61 8.31 0.51 -16.44
CA GLU A 61 8.28 1.09 -15.11
C GLU A 61 6.89 1.63 -14.78
N ASN A 62 6.62 1.80 -13.48
CA ASN A 62 5.31 2.25 -13.01
C ASN A 62 4.92 3.59 -13.61
N SER A 63 3.68 3.67 -14.07
CA SER A 63 3.01 4.83 -14.65
C SER A 63 3.54 5.30 -16.01
N VAL A 64 4.75 4.97 -16.43
CA VAL A 64 5.38 5.49 -17.66
C VAL A 64 4.49 5.31 -18.89
N LEU A 65 3.98 4.07 -19.13
CA LEU A 65 3.08 3.85 -20.28
C LEU A 65 1.74 4.58 -20.14
N HIS A 66 1.21 4.65 -18.92
CA HIS A 66 -0.06 5.33 -18.68
C HIS A 66 0.09 6.84 -18.87
N GLU A 67 1.19 7.43 -18.44
CA GLU A 67 1.50 8.85 -18.65
C GLU A 67 1.63 9.17 -20.14
N ALA A 68 2.35 8.34 -20.90
CA ALA A 68 2.44 8.47 -22.36
C ALA A 68 1.07 8.31 -23.06
N TRP A 69 0.18 7.46 -22.53
CA TRP A 69 -1.17 7.33 -23.07
C TRP A 69 -2.03 8.56 -22.75
N VAL A 70 -1.88 9.17 -21.58
CA VAL A 70 -2.57 10.42 -21.24
C VAL A 70 -2.16 11.55 -22.17
N GLU A 71 -0.87 11.70 -22.47
CA GLU A 71 -0.39 12.70 -23.44
C GLU A 71 -1.02 12.52 -24.82
N LYS A 72 -1.24 11.27 -25.25
CA LYS A 72 -1.75 10.95 -26.57
C LYS A 72 -3.28 10.94 -26.66
N TYR A 73 -3.97 10.44 -25.66
CA TYR A 73 -5.41 10.15 -25.70
C TYR A 73 -6.24 11.00 -24.74
N GLY A 74 -5.60 11.85 -23.92
CA GLY A 74 -6.26 12.69 -22.92
C GLY A 74 -6.44 12.00 -21.57
N ASN A 75 -7.03 12.74 -20.61
CA ASN A 75 -7.13 12.35 -19.21
C ASN A 75 -8.08 11.17 -18.94
N THR A 76 -8.99 10.88 -19.84
CA THR A 76 -9.97 9.79 -19.72
C THR A 76 -9.86 8.88 -20.93
N LEU A 77 -9.43 7.65 -20.69
CA LEU A 77 -9.14 6.68 -21.73
C LEU A 77 -9.46 5.25 -21.25
N LYS A 78 -9.44 4.31 -22.18
CA LYS A 78 -9.47 2.88 -21.85
C LYS A 78 -8.18 2.20 -22.27
N TYR A 79 -7.88 1.07 -21.61
CA TYR A 79 -6.93 0.09 -22.10
C TYR A 79 -7.46 -1.32 -21.88
N ARG A 80 -6.93 -2.32 -22.59
CA ARG A 80 -7.39 -3.69 -22.46
C ARG A 80 -6.59 -4.48 -21.44
N GLY A 81 -7.33 -5.16 -20.58
CA GLY A 81 -6.80 -6.11 -19.61
C GLY A 81 -6.90 -7.56 -20.10
N TRP A 82 -6.99 -8.49 -19.15
CA TRP A 82 -7.15 -9.92 -19.42
C TRP A 82 -8.40 -10.19 -20.25
N LEU A 83 -8.25 -11.11 -21.23
CA LEU A 83 -9.34 -11.56 -22.10
C LEU A 83 -10.02 -10.41 -22.86
N GLY A 84 -9.24 -9.40 -23.22
CA GLY A 84 -9.72 -8.25 -23.99
C GLY A 84 -10.69 -7.32 -23.25
N ARG A 85 -10.89 -7.48 -21.94
CA ARG A 85 -11.79 -6.62 -21.16
C ARG A 85 -11.26 -5.21 -21.09
N ASP A 86 -12.09 -4.24 -21.43
CA ASP A 86 -11.78 -2.82 -21.28
C ASP A 86 -11.64 -2.45 -19.79
N ARG A 87 -10.72 -1.54 -19.50
CA ARG A 87 -10.51 -0.93 -18.19
C ARG A 87 -10.54 0.58 -18.34
N LEU A 88 -11.35 1.21 -17.53
CA LEU A 88 -11.37 2.67 -17.43
C LEU A 88 -10.10 3.15 -16.75
N TYR A 89 -9.45 4.13 -17.32
CA TYR A 89 -8.38 4.91 -16.75
C TYR A 89 -8.74 6.39 -16.82
N THR A 90 -8.68 7.10 -15.71
CA THR A 90 -8.96 8.54 -15.71
C THR A 90 -8.10 9.28 -14.69
N LEU A 91 -7.62 10.48 -15.06
CA LEU A 91 -7.01 11.48 -14.19
C LEU A 91 -8.02 12.58 -13.81
N ASP A 92 -9.27 12.48 -14.24
CA ASP A 92 -10.30 13.45 -13.89
C ASP A 92 -10.61 13.40 -12.39
N THR A 93 -10.32 14.48 -11.70
CA THR A 93 -10.41 14.56 -10.23
C THR A 93 -11.84 14.45 -9.73
N ARG A 94 -12.85 14.92 -10.50
CA ARG A 94 -14.26 14.79 -10.15
C ARG A 94 -14.71 13.33 -10.27
N ALA A 95 -14.32 12.65 -11.34
CA ALA A 95 -14.60 11.22 -11.51
C ALA A 95 -13.94 10.37 -10.41
N LEU A 96 -12.67 10.66 -10.09
CA LEU A 96 -11.97 9.96 -9.03
C LEU A 96 -12.61 10.21 -7.66
N ASN A 97 -13.01 11.45 -7.37
CA ASN A 97 -13.73 11.77 -6.13
C ASN A 97 -15.07 11.02 -6.05
N TYR A 98 -15.81 10.96 -7.15
CA TYR A 98 -17.07 10.21 -7.21
C TYR A 98 -16.85 8.73 -6.89
N VAL A 99 -15.92 8.06 -7.58
CA VAL A 99 -15.60 6.65 -7.37
C VAL A 99 -15.12 6.36 -5.95
N LEU A 100 -14.29 7.22 -5.37
CA LEU A 100 -13.74 7.03 -4.02
C LEU A 100 -14.78 7.27 -2.92
N SER A 101 -15.69 8.22 -3.12
CA SER A 101 -16.75 8.54 -2.16
C SER A 101 -17.85 7.48 -2.15
N HIS A 102 -18.14 6.87 -3.29
CA HIS A 102 -19.16 5.82 -3.43
C HIS A 102 -18.56 4.42 -3.24
N SER A 103 -17.85 4.22 -2.12
CA SER A 103 -17.05 3.01 -1.85
C SER A 103 -17.88 1.71 -1.71
N ASN A 104 -19.19 1.77 -1.56
CA ASN A 104 -20.07 0.60 -1.57
C ASN A 104 -20.35 0.12 -3.00
N GLU A 105 -20.46 1.06 -3.94
CA GLU A 105 -20.71 0.84 -5.36
C GLU A 105 -19.42 0.53 -6.12
N TYR A 106 -18.27 1.00 -5.62
CA TYR A 106 -16.95 0.82 -6.24
C TYR A 106 -16.01 0.07 -5.30
N GLN A 107 -16.06 -1.26 -5.36
CA GLN A 107 -15.34 -2.16 -4.46
C GLN A 107 -14.02 -2.67 -5.07
N LYS A 108 -13.18 -3.28 -4.24
CA LYS A 108 -12.00 -3.99 -4.71
C LYS A 108 -12.40 -5.22 -5.54
N PRO A 109 -11.70 -5.52 -6.66
CA PRO A 109 -11.93 -6.74 -7.43
C PRO A 109 -11.86 -8.00 -6.56
N ALA A 110 -12.71 -8.99 -6.84
CA ALA A 110 -12.74 -10.26 -6.11
C ALA A 110 -11.37 -10.96 -6.08
N LEU A 111 -10.61 -10.91 -7.18
CA LEU A 111 -9.25 -11.45 -7.25
C LEU A 111 -8.28 -10.70 -6.32
N ALA A 112 -8.37 -9.37 -6.25
CA ALA A 112 -7.55 -8.56 -5.35
C ALA A 112 -7.89 -8.88 -3.88
N ARG A 113 -9.18 -8.98 -3.54
CA ARG A 113 -9.63 -9.38 -2.20
C ARG A 113 -9.16 -10.79 -1.85
N PHE A 114 -9.28 -11.75 -2.77
CA PHE A 114 -8.79 -13.11 -2.56
C PHE A 114 -7.29 -13.13 -2.24
N ASN A 115 -6.47 -12.41 -3.01
CA ASN A 115 -5.03 -12.32 -2.77
C ASN A 115 -4.72 -11.63 -1.43
N LEU A 116 -5.42 -10.54 -1.11
CA LEU A 116 -5.27 -9.85 0.18
C LEU A 116 -5.66 -10.77 1.35
N GLY A 117 -6.78 -11.48 1.24
CA GLY A 117 -7.23 -12.42 2.27
C GLY A 117 -6.25 -13.58 2.53
N GLN A 118 -5.54 -14.02 1.49
CA GLN A 118 -4.48 -15.04 1.64
C GLN A 118 -3.28 -14.51 2.45
N ILE A 119 -3.08 -13.21 2.55
CA ILE A 119 -1.96 -12.61 3.25
C ILE A 119 -2.38 -12.07 4.61
N LEU A 120 -3.47 -11.30 4.62
CA LEU A 120 -3.87 -10.43 5.72
C LEU A 120 -5.05 -10.98 6.54
N GLY A 121 -5.68 -12.07 6.07
CA GLY A 121 -6.98 -12.45 6.61
C GLY A 121 -8.08 -11.44 6.28
N GLU A 122 -9.17 -11.44 7.04
CA GLU A 122 -10.35 -10.59 6.80
C GLU A 122 -10.28 -9.25 7.55
N GLY A 123 -9.07 -8.67 7.62
CA GLY A 123 -8.86 -7.33 8.19
C GLY A 123 -9.40 -6.20 7.33
N ILE A 124 -9.24 -4.95 7.79
CA ILE A 124 -9.80 -3.74 7.17
C ILE A 124 -9.47 -3.56 5.69
N LEU A 125 -8.33 -4.08 5.24
CA LEU A 125 -7.94 -4.03 3.82
C LEU A 125 -8.72 -5.03 2.96
N PHE A 126 -9.26 -6.09 3.55
CA PHE A 126 -10.02 -7.13 2.86
C PHE A 126 -11.51 -6.81 2.79
N VAL A 127 -12.11 -6.43 3.92
CA VAL A 127 -13.56 -6.27 4.07
C VAL A 127 -14.14 -5.10 3.27
N GLU A 128 -15.42 -5.18 2.91
CA GLU A 128 -16.17 -4.19 2.15
C GLU A 128 -17.44 -3.78 2.90
N GLY A 129 -18.15 -2.76 2.41
CA GLY A 129 -19.46 -2.34 2.89
C GLY A 129 -19.52 -2.02 4.38
N GLU A 130 -20.56 -2.54 5.06
CA GLU A 130 -20.82 -2.26 6.47
C GLU A 130 -19.74 -2.82 7.40
N GLN A 131 -19.21 -4.01 7.10
CA GLN A 131 -18.13 -4.61 7.89
C GLN A 131 -16.86 -3.72 7.90
N HIS A 132 -16.50 -3.13 6.74
CA HIS A 132 -15.41 -2.15 6.70
C HIS A 132 -15.74 -0.91 7.53
N ARG A 133 -16.97 -0.39 7.44
CA ARG A 133 -17.38 0.81 8.16
C ARG A 133 -17.30 0.59 9.67
N GLN A 134 -17.73 -0.58 10.13
CA GLN A 134 -17.64 -1.01 11.54
C GLN A 134 -16.18 -1.10 12.00
N GLN A 135 -15.34 -1.86 11.30
CA GLN A 135 -13.91 -1.99 11.64
C GLN A 135 -13.23 -0.62 11.66
N ARG A 136 -13.46 0.21 10.62
CA ARG A 136 -12.88 1.55 10.51
C ARG A 136 -13.24 2.46 11.67
N ARG A 137 -14.52 2.46 12.07
CA ARG A 137 -15.01 3.30 13.18
C ARG A 137 -14.32 2.97 14.49
N ILE A 138 -14.16 1.68 14.80
CA ILE A 138 -13.53 1.22 16.04
C ILE A 138 -12.01 1.51 16.03
N MET A 139 -11.35 1.41 14.87
CA MET A 139 -9.91 1.60 14.76
C MET A 139 -9.47 3.07 14.65
N ASN A 140 -10.31 3.97 14.11
CA ASN A 140 -9.92 5.37 13.89
C ASN A 140 -9.33 6.06 15.14
N PRO A 141 -9.86 5.89 16.37
CA PRO A 141 -9.30 6.52 17.56
C PRO A 141 -7.84 6.15 17.82
N ALA A 142 -7.45 4.89 17.56
CA ALA A 142 -6.07 4.42 17.76
C ALA A 142 -5.05 5.10 16.83
N PHE A 143 -5.48 5.71 15.73
CA PHE A 143 -4.65 6.47 14.80
C PHE A 143 -4.83 7.99 14.94
N GLY A 144 -5.36 8.45 16.05
CA GLY A 144 -5.54 9.87 16.36
C GLY A 144 -4.21 10.58 16.67
N PRO A 145 -4.16 11.94 16.57
CA PRO A 145 -2.93 12.71 16.81
C PRO A 145 -2.33 12.50 18.19
N ALA A 146 -3.17 12.37 19.24
CA ALA A 146 -2.71 12.17 20.61
C ALA A 146 -1.94 10.83 20.76
N GLN A 147 -2.48 9.77 20.18
CA GLN A 147 -1.84 8.44 20.20
C GLN A 147 -0.53 8.43 19.43
N ILE A 148 -0.50 9.06 18.24
CA ILE A 148 0.72 9.14 17.44
C ILE A 148 1.81 9.93 18.18
N ARG A 149 1.44 11.00 18.91
CA ARG A 149 2.38 11.76 19.73
C ARG A 149 3.08 10.87 20.76
N GLU A 150 2.35 9.99 21.43
CA GLU A 150 2.92 9.06 22.42
C GLU A 150 3.81 7.99 21.76
N LEU A 151 3.49 7.57 20.53
CA LEU A 151 4.28 6.59 19.79
C LEU A 151 5.56 7.17 19.16
N THR A 152 5.69 8.49 19.08
CA THR A 152 6.83 9.16 18.44
C THR A 152 8.17 8.80 19.10
N GLU A 153 8.19 8.60 20.40
CA GLU A 153 9.39 8.14 21.13
C GLU A 153 9.92 6.81 20.56
N ILE A 154 9.03 5.87 20.23
CA ILE A 154 9.41 4.58 19.60
C ILE A 154 10.01 4.82 18.22
N PHE A 155 9.44 5.74 17.43
CA PHE A 155 9.93 6.04 16.08
C PHE A 155 11.36 6.59 16.13
N VAL A 156 11.60 7.55 17.02
CA VAL A 156 12.91 8.17 17.19
C VAL A 156 13.93 7.16 17.75
N ALA A 157 13.56 6.38 18.76
CA ALA A 157 14.45 5.37 19.33
C ALA A 157 14.91 4.33 18.27
N LYS A 158 14.00 3.87 17.39
CA LYS A 158 14.34 2.93 16.33
C LYS A 158 15.11 3.59 15.18
N ALA A 159 14.89 4.86 14.90
CA ALA A 159 15.70 5.63 13.96
C ALA A 159 17.14 5.79 14.47
N ILE A 160 17.33 6.06 15.76
CA ILE A 160 18.65 6.11 16.42
C ILE A 160 19.34 4.75 16.35
N GLN A 161 18.63 3.65 16.65
CA GLN A 161 19.19 2.30 16.56
C GLN A 161 19.63 1.97 15.13
N LEU A 162 18.87 2.39 14.11
CA LEU A 162 19.25 2.24 12.71
C LEU A 162 20.50 3.06 12.35
N ARG A 163 20.58 4.31 12.83
CA ARG A 163 21.76 5.17 12.69
C ARG A 163 23.01 4.48 13.26
N ASP A 164 22.91 3.94 14.45
CA ASP A 164 24.04 3.32 15.15
C ASP A 164 24.47 2.01 14.46
N LEU A 165 23.52 1.26 13.89
CA LEU A 165 23.82 0.11 13.04
C LEU A 165 24.63 0.56 11.81
N TRP A 166 24.20 1.61 11.10
CA TRP A 166 24.92 2.11 9.92
C TRP A 166 26.29 2.68 10.29
N ASN A 167 26.43 3.39 11.41
CA ASN A 167 27.74 3.82 11.90
C ASN A 167 28.69 2.63 12.10
N THR A 168 28.19 1.53 12.65
CA THR A 168 28.97 0.30 12.84
C THR A 168 29.36 -0.33 11.50
N GLU A 169 28.44 -0.37 10.53
CA GLU A 169 28.71 -0.89 9.18
C GLU A 169 29.74 -0.03 8.44
N VAL A 170 29.63 1.30 8.52
CA VAL A 170 30.61 2.24 7.93
C VAL A 170 31.98 2.07 8.57
N SER A 171 32.05 1.99 9.90
CA SER A 171 33.32 1.80 10.62
C SER A 171 34.03 0.48 10.24
N LYS A 172 33.26 -0.57 9.92
CA LYS A 172 33.81 -1.88 9.48
C LYS A 172 34.23 -1.90 8.01
N ALA A 173 33.45 -1.25 7.14
CA ALA A 173 33.67 -1.31 5.70
C ALA A 173 34.64 -0.24 5.16
N GLY A 174 34.87 0.85 5.91
CA GLY A 174 35.54 2.08 5.47
C GLY A 174 34.59 3.08 4.83
N GLU A 175 35.03 4.33 4.69
CA GLU A 175 34.22 5.46 4.18
C GLU A 175 34.54 5.77 2.70
N PRO A 176 33.51 5.90 1.85
CA PRO A 176 32.09 5.66 2.08
C PRO A 176 31.74 4.17 2.04
N ALA A 177 30.78 3.73 2.87
CA ALA A 177 30.30 2.34 2.87
C ALA A 177 29.11 2.15 1.93
N ARG A 178 29.11 1.04 1.16
CA ARG A 178 27.97 0.64 0.33
C ARG A 178 26.95 -0.14 1.17
N ILE A 179 25.81 0.46 1.46
CA ILE A 179 24.74 -0.14 2.27
C ILE A 179 23.47 -0.29 1.45
N ASN A 180 22.82 -1.47 1.55
CA ASN A 180 21.46 -1.65 1.02
C ASN A 180 20.44 -1.08 2.02
N VAL A 181 20.11 0.21 1.86
CA VAL A 181 19.23 0.93 2.80
C VAL A 181 17.79 0.37 2.84
N LEU A 182 17.31 -0.29 1.78
CA LEU A 182 15.97 -0.89 1.79
C LEU A 182 15.85 -2.02 2.82
N ASN A 183 16.87 -2.85 2.94
CA ASN A 183 16.87 -3.98 3.88
C ASN A 183 16.84 -3.49 5.34
N SER A 184 17.77 -2.62 5.71
CA SER A 184 17.87 -2.11 7.08
C SER A 184 16.67 -1.21 7.46
N MET A 185 16.17 -0.39 6.51
CA MET A 185 14.96 0.41 6.71
C MET A 185 13.72 -0.46 6.95
N SER A 186 13.56 -1.55 6.17
CA SER A 186 12.45 -2.49 6.35
C SER A 186 12.49 -3.17 7.73
N LYS A 187 13.69 -3.49 8.24
CA LYS A 187 13.87 -4.02 9.60
C LYS A 187 13.50 -2.98 10.67
N ALA A 188 13.94 -1.72 10.50
CA ALA A 188 13.62 -0.65 11.44
C ALA A 188 12.11 -0.40 11.53
N THR A 189 11.43 -0.27 10.40
CA THR A 189 9.98 -0.04 10.38
C THR A 189 9.18 -1.26 10.84
N LEU A 190 9.70 -2.49 10.69
CA LEU A 190 9.11 -3.68 11.29
C LEU A 190 9.22 -3.65 12.82
N ASP A 191 10.37 -3.25 13.35
CA ASP A 191 10.55 -3.07 14.80
C ASP A 191 9.65 -1.96 15.35
N VAL A 192 9.49 -0.86 14.59
CA VAL A 192 8.57 0.24 14.94
C VAL A 192 7.13 -0.28 15.04
N ILE A 193 6.59 -0.89 13.97
CA ILE A 193 5.20 -1.36 14.00
C ILE A 193 4.99 -2.51 14.99
N GLY A 194 6.01 -3.31 15.26
CA GLY A 194 6.00 -4.32 16.31
C GLY A 194 5.76 -3.73 17.69
N LEU A 195 6.54 -2.75 18.06
CA LEU A 195 6.43 -2.08 19.36
C LEU A 195 5.19 -1.17 19.42
N ALA A 196 5.04 -0.26 18.46
CA ALA A 196 3.94 0.70 18.44
C ALA A 196 2.58 0.05 18.18
N GLY A 197 2.55 -1.00 17.39
CA GLY A 197 1.32 -1.71 17.03
C GLY A 197 0.86 -2.72 18.07
N PHE A 198 1.80 -3.44 18.72
CA PHE A 198 1.47 -4.66 19.48
C PHE A 198 2.25 -4.79 20.79
N ASN A 199 3.13 -3.86 21.11
CA ASN A 199 4.12 -3.99 22.17
C ASN A 199 4.96 -5.29 22.02
N TYR A 200 5.26 -5.66 20.77
CA TYR A 200 6.03 -6.86 20.41
C TYR A 200 7.39 -6.48 19.85
N ASN A 201 8.45 -6.94 20.48
CA ASN A 201 9.82 -6.67 20.03
C ASN A 201 10.27 -7.72 19.02
N PHE A 202 10.37 -7.33 17.73
CA PHE A 202 10.94 -8.18 16.70
C PHE A 202 12.46 -8.29 16.80
N ASP A 203 13.12 -7.22 17.29
CA ASP A 203 14.57 -7.09 17.36
C ASP A 203 15.27 -7.35 16.02
N SER A 204 14.65 -6.87 14.95
CA SER A 204 15.07 -7.15 13.56
C SER A 204 16.35 -6.43 13.17
N LEU A 205 16.65 -5.30 13.83
CA LEU A 205 17.91 -4.55 13.64
C LEU A 205 19.11 -5.25 14.29
N ASN A 206 18.89 -6.15 15.25
CA ASN A 206 19.96 -6.93 15.86
C ASN A 206 20.44 -8.02 14.90
N THR A 207 21.67 -7.88 14.40
CA THR A 207 22.27 -8.80 13.41
C THR A 207 22.86 -10.06 14.04
N GLU A 208 23.09 -10.07 15.35
CA GLU A 208 23.70 -11.19 16.10
C GLU A 208 22.66 -12.18 16.65
N GLY A 209 21.39 -11.79 16.68
CA GLY A 209 20.29 -12.58 17.20
C GLY A 209 19.79 -13.68 16.25
N LYS A 210 19.07 -14.69 16.79
CA LYS A 210 18.32 -15.62 15.96
C LYS A 210 17.14 -14.87 15.30
N PRO A 211 16.93 -15.04 13.96
CA PRO A 211 15.81 -14.40 13.29
C PRO A 211 14.48 -14.77 13.98
N ASN A 212 13.68 -13.76 14.31
CA ASN A 212 12.37 -13.92 14.91
C ASN A 212 11.45 -14.79 14.03
N GLU A 213 10.69 -15.70 14.66
CA GLU A 213 9.80 -16.64 13.97
C GLU A 213 8.73 -15.92 13.15
N LEU A 214 8.15 -14.85 13.69
CA LEU A 214 7.13 -14.05 13.03
C LEU A 214 7.73 -13.27 11.85
N HIS A 215 8.94 -12.73 12.00
CA HIS A 215 9.68 -12.10 10.89
C HIS A 215 9.91 -13.07 9.72
N LYS A 216 10.36 -14.29 10.01
CA LYS A 216 10.54 -15.34 8.97
C LYS A 216 9.22 -15.71 8.29
N ALA A 217 8.12 -15.78 9.04
CA ALA A 217 6.81 -16.06 8.49
C ALA A 217 6.37 -14.96 7.49
N PHE A 218 6.56 -13.69 7.86
CA PHE A 218 6.30 -12.56 6.97
C PHE A 218 7.18 -12.58 5.73
N GLU A 219 8.48 -12.73 5.87
CA GLU A 219 9.41 -12.79 4.75
C GLU A 219 9.04 -13.93 3.77
N THR A 220 8.72 -15.11 4.30
CA THR A 220 8.27 -16.26 3.50
C THR A 220 6.99 -15.95 2.72
N MET A 221 6.05 -15.27 3.36
CA MET A 221 4.79 -14.89 2.74
C MET A 221 5.01 -13.89 1.62
N PHE A 222 5.79 -12.83 1.84
CA PHE A 222 6.11 -11.83 0.82
C PHE A 222 6.87 -12.41 -0.37
N ARG A 223 7.89 -13.22 -0.14
CA ARG A 223 8.61 -13.92 -1.22
C ARG A 223 7.69 -14.82 -2.03
N SER A 224 6.67 -15.40 -1.40
CA SER A 224 5.71 -16.27 -2.10
C SER A 224 4.73 -15.50 -2.98
N LEU A 225 4.60 -14.17 -2.80
CA LEU A 225 3.73 -13.30 -3.60
C LEU A 225 4.44 -12.71 -4.83
N THR A 226 5.76 -12.61 -4.79
CA THR A 226 6.59 -12.12 -5.90
C THR A 226 6.74 -13.24 -6.93
N GLY A 227 5.94 -13.20 -7.98
CA GLY A 227 6.02 -14.15 -9.09
C GLY A 227 4.68 -14.30 -9.78
N PHE A 228 4.69 -14.09 -11.09
CA PHE A 228 3.52 -14.36 -11.91
C PHE A 228 3.33 -15.88 -12.01
N SER A 229 2.20 -16.36 -11.48
CA SER A 229 1.79 -17.75 -11.62
C SER A 229 0.35 -17.80 -12.16
N PHE A 230 0.12 -18.65 -13.14
CA PHE A 230 -1.21 -18.82 -13.73
C PHE A 230 -2.17 -19.59 -12.82
N LEU A 231 -1.64 -20.47 -11.98
CA LEU A 231 -2.44 -21.33 -11.09
C LEU A 231 -3.26 -20.55 -10.03
N PRO A 232 -2.72 -19.52 -9.34
CA PRO A 232 -3.53 -18.68 -8.45
C PRO A 232 -4.66 -17.94 -9.17
N LEU A 233 -4.44 -17.54 -10.42
CA LEU A 233 -5.48 -16.92 -11.25
C LEU A 233 -6.62 -17.91 -11.50
N LEU A 234 -6.30 -19.16 -11.90
CA LEU A 234 -7.29 -20.21 -12.09
C LEU A 234 -8.04 -20.53 -10.80
N LYS A 235 -7.33 -20.64 -9.67
CA LYS A 235 -7.94 -20.90 -8.34
C LYS A 235 -8.88 -19.78 -7.90
N ALA A 236 -8.65 -18.55 -8.31
CA ALA A 236 -9.53 -17.41 -8.00
C ALA A 236 -10.86 -17.49 -8.76
N TYR A 237 -10.83 -17.93 -10.03
CA TYR A 237 -12.02 -18.03 -10.88
C TYR A 237 -12.72 -19.38 -10.81
N LEU A 238 -11.99 -20.45 -10.47
CA LEU A 238 -12.51 -21.82 -10.39
C LEU A 238 -12.32 -22.36 -8.97
N PRO A 239 -13.30 -22.18 -8.06
CA PRO A 239 -13.16 -22.58 -6.64
C PRO A 239 -12.80 -24.06 -6.44
N LEU A 240 -13.23 -24.93 -7.34
CA LEU A 240 -12.88 -26.37 -7.30
C LEU A 240 -11.37 -26.62 -7.40
N LEU A 241 -10.62 -25.76 -8.08
CA LEU A 241 -9.16 -25.89 -8.19
C LEU A 241 -8.42 -25.49 -6.90
N ARG A 242 -9.11 -24.89 -5.93
CA ARG A 242 -8.54 -24.55 -4.61
C ARG A 242 -8.15 -25.78 -3.80
N ILE A 243 -8.76 -26.93 -4.10
CA ILE A 243 -8.45 -28.24 -3.47
C ILE A 243 -7.04 -28.73 -3.86
N ILE A 244 -6.51 -28.30 -5.02
CA ILE A 244 -5.20 -28.73 -5.50
C ILE A 244 -4.11 -28.03 -4.70
N PRO A 245 -3.32 -28.78 -3.88
CA PRO A 245 -2.21 -28.19 -3.14
C PRO A 245 -1.10 -27.76 -4.11
N ASP A 246 -0.45 -26.65 -3.82
CA ASP A 246 0.78 -26.21 -4.49
C ASP A 246 1.78 -25.69 -3.45
N ALA A 247 3.07 -25.72 -3.80
CA ALA A 247 4.16 -25.34 -2.90
C ALA A 247 4.04 -23.89 -2.38
N ARG A 248 3.41 -23.00 -3.16
CA ARG A 248 3.14 -21.62 -2.75
C ARG A 248 2.08 -21.57 -1.66
N THR A 249 0.92 -22.20 -1.90
CA THR A 249 -0.19 -22.27 -0.94
C THR A 249 0.27 -22.92 0.36
N THR A 250 1.05 -24.00 0.30
CA THR A 250 1.59 -24.70 1.49
C THR A 250 2.47 -23.75 2.32
N ARG A 251 3.39 -23.02 1.68
CA ARG A 251 4.25 -22.03 2.37
C ARG A 251 3.45 -20.89 2.99
N ILE A 252 2.48 -20.33 2.26
CA ILE A 252 1.60 -19.27 2.77
C ILE A 252 0.80 -19.78 3.98
N THR A 253 0.21 -20.98 3.90
CA THR A 253 -0.58 -21.57 5.01
C THR A 253 0.30 -21.83 6.24
N ALA A 254 1.55 -22.29 6.06
CA ALA A 254 2.48 -22.47 7.18
C ALA A 254 2.81 -21.12 7.86
N ALA A 255 3.09 -20.09 7.07
CA ALA A 255 3.34 -18.74 7.58
C ALA A 255 2.11 -18.17 8.32
N GLN A 256 0.91 -18.33 7.75
CA GLN A 256 -0.35 -17.92 8.39
C GLN A 256 -0.60 -18.62 9.74
N LYS A 257 -0.26 -19.91 9.87
CA LYS A 257 -0.38 -20.64 11.15
C LYS A 257 0.51 -20.00 12.23
N VAL A 258 1.74 -19.65 11.89
CA VAL A 258 2.67 -18.97 12.81
C VAL A 258 2.10 -17.60 13.22
N MET A 259 1.69 -16.79 12.24
CA MET A 259 1.11 -15.48 12.46
C MET A 259 -0.14 -15.53 13.34
N ARG A 260 -1.04 -16.49 13.05
CA ARG A 260 -2.26 -16.69 13.84
C ARG A 260 -1.92 -17.09 15.29
N ARG A 261 -1.00 -18.04 15.49
CA ARG A 261 -0.60 -18.48 16.82
C ARG A 261 -0.06 -17.34 17.67
N ILE A 262 0.89 -16.57 17.11
CA ILE A 262 1.48 -15.42 17.82
C ILE A 262 0.44 -14.31 18.00
N GLY A 263 -0.38 -14.03 17.00
CA GLY A 263 -1.46 -13.04 17.11
C GLY A 263 -2.48 -13.38 18.19
N MET A 264 -2.91 -14.65 18.28
CA MET A 264 -3.80 -15.10 19.36
C MET A 264 -3.16 -14.96 20.75
N GLN A 265 -1.88 -15.28 20.85
CA GLN A 265 -1.13 -15.09 22.11
C GLN A 265 -1.13 -13.61 22.51
N LEU A 266 -0.80 -12.69 21.58
CA LEU A 266 -0.81 -11.24 21.85
C LEU A 266 -2.20 -10.75 22.28
N VAL A 267 -3.26 -11.18 21.59
CA VAL A 267 -4.64 -10.80 21.97
C VAL A 267 -5.00 -11.34 23.35
N ALA A 268 -4.63 -12.58 23.68
CA ALA A 268 -4.90 -13.19 25.01
C ALA A 268 -4.12 -12.47 26.12
N GLU A 269 -2.84 -12.15 25.91
CA GLU A 269 -2.01 -11.41 26.86
C GLU A 269 -2.61 -10.01 27.13
N LYS A 270 -3.04 -9.29 26.07
CA LYS A 270 -3.67 -7.98 26.22
C LYS A 270 -5.02 -8.02 26.92
N LYS A 271 -5.85 -9.04 26.65
CA LYS A 271 -7.09 -9.26 27.40
C LYS A 271 -6.84 -9.47 28.89
N ALA A 272 -5.87 -10.30 29.22
CA ALA A 272 -5.50 -10.57 30.61
C ALA A 272 -4.95 -9.31 31.31
N GLU A 273 -4.17 -8.48 30.61
CA GLU A 273 -3.69 -7.19 31.11
C GLU A 273 -4.85 -6.22 31.40
N ILE A 274 -5.76 -6.05 30.46
CA ILE A 274 -6.95 -5.18 30.62
C ILE A 274 -7.83 -5.68 31.77
N ALA A 275 -8.09 -6.99 31.88
CA ALA A 275 -8.91 -7.56 32.94
C ALA A 275 -8.35 -7.29 34.34
N LYS A 276 -7.04 -7.50 34.54
CA LYS A 276 -6.35 -7.22 35.81
C LYS A 276 -6.51 -5.77 36.28
N LEU A 277 -6.51 -4.83 35.34
CA LEU A 277 -6.64 -3.40 35.63
C LEU A 277 -8.07 -3.02 35.98
N THR A 278 -9.05 -3.66 35.35
CA THR A 278 -10.47 -3.49 35.66
C THR A 278 -10.78 -4.01 37.07
N ASP A 279 -10.24 -5.18 37.46
CA ASP A 279 -10.43 -5.78 38.77
C ASP A 279 -9.74 -4.99 39.91
N ALA A 280 -8.67 -4.27 39.59
CA ALA A 280 -7.96 -3.43 40.60
C ALA A 280 -8.71 -2.14 40.93
N GLY A 281 -9.88 -1.87 40.36
CA GLY A 281 -10.70 -0.69 40.62
C GLY A 281 -10.07 0.64 40.20
N GLU A 282 -8.97 0.59 39.46
CA GLU A 282 -8.35 1.79 38.87
C GLU A 282 -9.22 2.27 37.71
N LYS A 283 -9.74 3.49 37.82
CA LYS A 283 -10.47 4.16 36.72
C LYS A 283 -9.57 4.13 35.49
N SER A 284 -10.07 3.57 34.43
CA SER A 284 -9.39 3.20 33.17
C SER A 284 -8.68 4.36 32.44
N ASP A 285 -8.61 5.55 33.01
CA ASP A 285 -8.29 6.76 32.25
C ASP A 285 -6.81 7.23 32.31
N ASP A 286 -6.03 6.85 33.29
CA ASP A 286 -4.75 7.56 33.46
C ASP A 286 -3.47 6.71 33.64
N ARG A 287 -3.55 5.38 33.74
CA ARG A 287 -2.36 4.55 34.04
C ARG A 287 -2.21 3.23 33.29
N LEU A 288 -3.02 2.98 32.27
CA LEU A 288 -2.81 1.82 31.42
C LEU A 288 -1.61 2.05 30.51
N HIS A 289 -0.49 1.44 30.83
CA HIS A 289 0.75 1.45 30.05
C HIS A 289 0.63 0.83 28.63
N GLY A 290 -0.57 0.53 28.13
CA GLY A 290 -0.83 0.05 26.79
C GLY A 290 -1.06 1.21 25.82
N ARG A 291 0.01 1.79 25.29
CA ARG A 291 -0.02 2.84 24.27
C ARG A 291 -0.08 2.25 22.85
N ASP A 292 0.08 0.93 22.71
CA ASP A 292 0.11 0.26 21.43
C ASP A 292 -1.28 0.21 20.77
N LEU A 293 -1.28 0.16 19.41
CA LEU A 293 -2.51 0.20 18.59
C LEU A 293 -3.46 -0.95 18.91
N LEU A 294 -2.97 -2.15 19.23
CA LEU A 294 -3.81 -3.30 19.58
C LEU A 294 -4.56 -3.06 20.88
N THR A 295 -3.87 -2.58 21.92
CA THR A 295 -4.49 -2.21 23.21
C THR A 295 -5.54 -1.12 23.01
N LEU A 296 -5.24 -0.08 22.23
CA LEU A 296 -6.21 0.99 21.93
C LEU A 296 -7.42 0.48 21.15
N LEU A 297 -7.20 -0.42 20.18
CA LEU A 297 -8.27 -1.09 19.45
C LEU A 297 -9.17 -1.91 20.38
N MET A 298 -8.58 -2.69 21.27
CA MET A 298 -9.32 -3.51 22.23
C MET A 298 -10.11 -2.65 23.22
N LYS A 299 -9.51 -1.59 23.75
CA LYS A 299 -10.22 -0.61 24.61
C LYS A 299 -11.38 0.04 23.88
N ALA A 300 -11.16 0.53 22.65
CA ALA A 300 -12.23 1.11 21.83
C ALA A 300 -13.36 0.12 21.55
N ASN A 301 -13.03 -1.17 21.40
CA ASN A 301 -14.00 -2.25 21.20
C ASN A 301 -14.80 -2.59 22.48
N MET A 302 -14.27 -2.26 23.66
CA MET A 302 -14.88 -2.55 24.98
C MET A 302 -15.70 -1.38 25.56
N VAL A 303 -15.76 -0.23 24.88
CA VAL A 303 -16.54 0.94 25.34
C VAL A 303 -18.01 0.54 25.57
N VAL A 304 -18.55 0.94 26.73
CA VAL A 304 -19.89 0.51 27.21
C VAL A 304 -21.01 0.92 26.25
N ASP A 305 -20.87 2.07 25.57
CA ASP A 305 -21.88 2.61 24.67
C ASP A 305 -21.92 1.95 23.28
N ILE A 306 -21.03 0.99 23.00
CA ILE A 306 -21.05 0.26 21.73
C ILE A 306 -21.95 -0.97 21.88
N PRO A 307 -23.05 -1.07 21.11
CA PRO A 307 -23.90 -2.26 21.08
C PRO A 307 -23.10 -3.51 20.72
N ASP A 308 -23.41 -4.65 21.34
CA ASP A 308 -22.67 -5.90 21.13
C ASP A 308 -22.59 -6.32 19.65
N ASN A 309 -23.64 -6.08 18.87
CA ASN A 309 -23.66 -6.34 17.42
C ASN A 309 -22.79 -5.40 16.59
N GLN A 310 -22.19 -4.37 17.20
CA GLN A 310 -21.29 -3.42 16.56
C GLN A 310 -19.84 -3.57 17.06
N ARG A 311 -19.59 -4.48 17.99
CA ARG A 311 -18.23 -4.81 18.46
C ARG A 311 -17.52 -5.73 17.47
N LEU A 312 -16.21 -5.65 17.45
CA LEU A 312 -15.37 -6.60 16.70
C LEU A 312 -15.26 -7.91 17.47
N SER A 313 -15.39 -9.02 16.77
CA SER A 313 -15.04 -10.34 17.32
C SER A 313 -13.53 -10.46 17.54
N ASP A 314 -13.10 -11.45 18.34
CA ASP A 314 -11.66 -11.73 18.50
C ASP A 314 -10.99 -12.08 17.18
N GLU A 315 -11.71 -12.74 16.26
CA GLU A 315 -11.22 -13.03 14.92
C GLU A 315 -11.04 -11.75 14.09
N ASP A 316 -11.94 -10.77 14.19
CA ASP A 316 -11.80 -9.47 13.53
C ASP A 316 -10.58 -8.71 14.09
N VAL A 317 -10.37 -8.71 15.40
CA VAL A 317 -9.19 -8.11 16.05
C VAL A 317 -7.92 -8.81 15.60
N LEU A 318 -7.92 -10.15 15.60
CA LEU A 318 -6.78 -10.97 15.17
C LEU A 318 -6.43 -10.70 13.69
N ALA A 319 -7.42 -10.50 12.83
CA ALA A 319 -7.21 -10.20 11.41
C ALA A 319 -6.55 -8.82 11.17
N GLN A 320 -6.59 -7.90 12.16
CA GLN A 320 -5.89 -6.62 12.04
C GLN A 320 -4.38 -6.77 12.26
N VAL A 321 -3.91 -7.77 13.03
CA VAL A 321 -2.48 -7.95 13.34
C VAL A 321 -1.64 -8.08 12.06
N PRO A 322 -1.88 -9.04 11.15
CA PRO A 322 -1.13 -9.12 9.90
C PRO A 322 -1.36 -7.89 9.00
N THR A 323 -2.56 -7.29 9.03
CA THR A 323 -2.85 -6.09 8.26
C THR A 323 -1.96 -4.92 8.67
N PHE A 324 -1.84 -4.62 9.97
CA PHE A 324 -1.01 -3.52 10.47
C PHE A 324 0.47 -3.79 10.27
N LEU A 325 0.92 -5.02 10.52
CA LEU A 325 2.32 -5.40 10.31
C LEU A 325 2.73 -5.20 8.85
N VAL A 326 1.92 -5.70 7.92
CA VAL A 326 2.23 -5.58 6.48
C VAL A 326 2.13 -4.13 5.99
N ALA A 327 1.02 -3.46 6.32
CA ALA A 327 0.79 -2.10 5.83
C ALA A 327 1.75 -1.09 6.45
N GLY A 328 2.10 -1.23 7.72
CA GLY A 328 2.93 -0.29 8.47
C GLY A 328 4.39 -0.30 8.03
N HIS A 329 5.02 -1.49 7.96
CA HIS A 329 6.46 -1.51 7.69
C HIS A 329 6.83 -1.33 6.22
N GLU A 330 6.16 -2.03 5.30
CA GLU A 330 6.50 -2.04 3.88
C GLU A 330 6.36 -0.68 3.20
N THR A 331 5.28 0.04 3.49
CA THR A 331 5.01 1.30 2.82
C THR A 331 5.88 2.42 3.36
N THR A 332 6.08 2.51 4.67
CA THR A 332 6.88 3.56 5.28
C THR A 332 8.37 3.37 5.00
N SER A 333 8.89 2.12 5.09
CA SER A 333 10.28 1.85 4.69
C SER A 333 10.54 2.23 3.24
N THR A 334 9.63 1.86 2.33
CA THR A 334 9.76 2.19 0.91
C THR A 334 9.69 3.70 0.67
N ALA A 335 8.78 4.43 1.34
CA ALA A 335 8.69 5.89 1.26
C ALA A 335 9.99 6.57 1.70
N THR A 336 10.54 6.14 2.86
CA THR A 336 11.78 6.70 3.40
C THR A 336 12.99 6.40 2.49
N VAL A 337 13.04 5.19 1.93
CA VAL A 337 14.10 4.83 0.97
C VAL A 337 14.02 5.68 -0.31
N TRP A 338 12.82 5.95 -0.83
CA TRP A 338 12.65 6.85 -1.97
C TRP A 338 12.96 8.30 -1.61
N CYS A 339 12.76 8.73 -0.36
CA CYS A 339 13.24 10.02 0.13
C CYS A 339 14.76 10.12 0.08
N LEU A 340 15.47 9.13 0.64
CA LEU A 340 16.93 9.10 0.58
C LEU A 340 17.45 9.07 -0.87
N TYR A 341 16.81 8.29 -1.75
CA TYR A 341 17.11 8.29 -3.19
C TYR A 341 16.94 9.69 -3.80
N ALA A 342 15.81 10.37 -3.55
CA ALA A 342 15.57 11.71 -4.07
C ALA A 342 16.63 12.72 -3.58
N LEU A 343 17.04 12.61 -2.33
CA LEU A 343 18.10 13.45 -1.74
C LEU A 343 19.47 13.18 -2.37
N THR A 344 19.75 11.95 -2.83
CA THR A 344 21.00 11.68 -3.58
C THR A 344 21.00 12.33 -4.97
N GLN A 345 19.83 12.61 -5.54
CA GLN A 345 19.70 13.27 -6.84
C GLN A 345 19.64 14.79 -6.74
N ALA A 346 19.50 15.33 -5.53
CA ALA A 346 19.40 16.77 -5.23
C ALA A 346 20.28 17.12 -4.01
N PRO A 347 21.63 17.16 -4.19
CA PRO A 347 22.57 17.41 -3.08
C PRO A 347 22.32 18.75 -2.35
N GLU A 348 21.88 19.79 -3.06
CA GLU A 348 21.50 21.07 -2.49
C GLU A 348 20.27 20.96 -1.56
N VAL A 349 19.29 20.15 -1.93
CA VAL A 349 18.12 19.84 -1.09
C VAL A 349 18.55 19.05 0.15
N GLN A 350 19.44 18.07 -0.04
CA GLN A 350 19.98 17.28 1.08
C GLN A 350 20.71 18.16 2.09
N GLN A 351 21.54 19.13 1.60
CA GLN A 351 22.26 20.05 2.47
C GLN A 351 21.31 21.02 3.17
N LYS A 352 20.40 21.66 2.44
CA LYS A 352 19.42 22.60 3.01
C LYS A 352 18.54 21.91 4.07
N LEU A 353 18.12 20.66 3.82
CA LEU A 353 17.40 19.87 4.80
C LEU A 353 18.26 19.64 6.05
N ARG A 354 19.51 19.23 5.89
CA ARG A 354 20.43 18.96 7.01
C ARG A 354 20.63 20.21 7.86
N ASP A 355 20.78 21.38 7.25
CA ASP A 355 20.95 22.66 7.97
C ASP A 355 19.73 22.96 8.85
N GLU A 356 18.50 22.74 8.34
CA GLU A 356 17.30 22.87 9.17
C GLU A 356 17.30 21.84 10.32
N LEU A 357 17.57 20.58 10.03
CA LEU A 357 17.54 19.52 11.04
C LEU A 357 18.60 19.74 12.14
N LEU A 358 19.77 20.26 11.81
CA LEU A 358 20.84 20.56 12.75
C LEU A 358 20.54 21.77 13.64
N SER A 359 19.58 22.63 13.27
CA SER A 359 19.12 23.74 14.12
C SER A 359 18.36 23.25 15.37
N VAL A 360 17.82 22.03 15.32
CA VAL A 360 17.14 21.39 16.49
C VAL A 360 18.20 20.86 17.46
N PRO A 361 18.21 21.29 18.72
CA PRO A 361 19.30 20.95 19.65
C PRO A 361 19.24 19.53 20.17
N THR A 362 18.07 18.88 20.10
CA THR A 362 17.87 17.50 20.60
C THR A 362 18.08 16.43 19.53
N GLU A 363 18.50 15.23 19.95
CA GLU A 363 18.49 14.03 19.11
C GLU A 363 17.17 13.24 19.25
N ASN A 364 16.35 13.57 20.24
CA ASN A 364 15.07 12.94 20.53
C ASN A 364 13.91 13.93 20.38
N PRO A 365 13.59 14.35 19.14
CA PRO A 365 12.54 15.32 18.90
C PRO A 365 11.16 14.73 19.21
N SER A 366 10.28 15.53 19.79
CA SER A 366 8.86 15.25 19.91
C SER A 366 8.15 15.32 18.55
N MET A 367 6.91 14.83 18.50
CA MET A 367 6.08 14.97 17.29
C MET A 367 5.88 16.44 16.90
N ASP A 368 5.72 17.32 17.88
CA ASP A 368 5.47 18.74 17.63
C ASP A 368 6.73 19.39 17.05
N GLU A 369 7.91 19.14 17.61
CA GLU A 369 9.19 19.62 17.05
C GLU A 369 9.42 19.10 15.63
N LEU A 370 9.11 17.83 15.32
CA LEU A 370 9.19 17.32 13.95
C LEU A 370 8.20 17.98 12.98
N ASN A 371 7.03 18.40 13.48
CA ASN A 371 6.02 19.07 12.66
C ASN A 371 6.27 20.56 12.47
N GLU A 372 7.08 21.19 13.33
CA GLU A 372 7.51 22.59 13.23
C GLU A 372 8.66 22.81 12.23
N LEU A 373 9.18 21.75 11.61
CA LEU A 373 10.25 21.82 10.61
C LEU A 373 9.65 21.95 9.19
N PRO A 374 9.57 23.15 8.62
CA PRO A 374 8.85 23.37 7.37
C PRO A 374 9.54 22.74 6.17
N TYR A 375 10.88 22.69 6.13
CA TYR A 375 11.59 22.11 5.02
C TYR A 375 11.58 20.58 5.06
N LEU A 376 11.66 19.97 6.26
CA LEU A 376 11.41 18.54 6.44
C LEU A 376 10.01 18.15 5.98
N ASP A 377 8.99 18.94 6.32
CA ASP A 377 7.62 18.70 5.87
C ASP A 377 7.49 18.78 4.35
N ALA A 378 8.13 19.79 3.72
CA ALA A 378 8.17 19.97 2.28
C ALA A 378 8.86 18.79 1.57
N VAL A 379 10.00 18.33 2.07
CA VAL A 379 10.74 17.17 1.54
C VAL A 379 9.89 15.89 1.64
N VAL A 380 9.23 15.65 2.77
CA VAL A 380 8.35 14.49 2.95
C VAL A 380 7.16 14.54 1.99
N ARG A 381 6.51 15.70 1.86
CA ARG A 381 5.40 15.89 0.91
C ARG A 381 5.85 15.65 -0.52
N GLU A 382 6.97 16.23 -0.93
CA GLU A 382 7.46 16.09 -2.30
C GLU A 382 7.87 14.65 -2.61
N THR A 383 8.48 13.96 -1.65
CA THR A 383 8.76 12.52 -1.77
C THR A 383 7.48 11.73 -2.01
N MET A 384 6.46 11.95 -1.20
CA MET A 384 5.19 11.24 -1.31
C MET A 384 4.43 11.59 -2.59
N ARG A 385 4.67 12.77 -3.16
CA ARG A 385 4.13 13.17 -4.45
C ARG A 385 4.82 12.43 -5.60
N VAL A 386 6.14 12.51 -5.69
CA VAL A 386 6.92 12.00 -6.83
C VAL A 386 7.15 10.48 -6.74
N HIS A 387 7.18 9.93 -5.52
CA HIS A 387 7.54 8.54 -5.23
C HIS A 387 6.50 7.84 -4.35
N ALA A 388 5.20 8.03 -4.61
CA ALA A 388 4.16 7.34 -3.85
C ALA A 388 4.44 5.83 -3.74
N PRO A 389 4.54 5.25 -2.53
CA PRO A 389 4.85 3.83 -2.35
C PRO A 389 3.84 2.90 -3.03
N VAL A 390 2.55 3.28 -3.01
CA VAL A 390 1.49 2.58 -3.75
C VAL A 390 1.14 3.41 -4.98
N PRO A 391 1.59 3.01 -6.19
CA PRO A 391 1.46 3.85 -7.38
C PRO A 391 0.07 3.85 -8.00
N SER A 392 -0.77 2.85 -7.68
CA SER A 392 -2.11 2.71 -8.23
C SER A 392 -2.97 1.75 -7.43
N THR A 393 -4.28 1.84 -7.64
CA THR A 393 -5.24 0.85 -7.15
C THR A 393 -6.35 0.65 -8.18
N ILE A 394 -7.24 -0.31 -7.94
CA ILE A 394 -8.33 -0.63 -8.87
C ILE A 394 -9.63 -0.80 -8.12
N ARG A 395 -10.74 -0.41 -8.74
CA ARG A 395 -12.11 -0.66 -8.27
C ARG A 395 -12.90 -1.39 -9.34
N ILE A 396 -14.00 -2.00 -8.95
CA ILE A 396 -14.99 -2.58 -9.84
C ILE A 396 -16.34 -1.96 -9.48
N ALA A 397 -17.09 -1.52 -10.49
CA ALA A 397 -18.47 -1.13 -10.32
C ALA A 397 -19.31 -2.35 -9.92
N THR A 398 -20.12 -2.27 -8.86
CA THR A 398 -20.99 -3.35 -8.39
C THR A 398 -22.41 -3.26 -8.95
N LYS A 399 -22.70 -2.21 -9.69
CA LYS A 399 -23.95 -1.94 -10.42
C LYS A 399 -23.66 -1.04 -11.60
N ASP A 400 -24.62 -0.93 -12.52
CA ASP A 400 -24.60 0.06 -13.59
C ASP A 400 -24.67 1.46 -12.99
N ASP A 401 -23.81 2.39 -13.47
CA ASP A 401 -23.73 3.74 -12.95
C ASP A 401 -23.23 4.74 -13.99
N ILE A 402 -23.34 6.04 -13.69
CA ILE A 402 -22.85 7.15 -14.50
C ILE A 402 -21.88 7.98 -13.67
N ILE A 403 -20.60 7.96 -14.04
CA ILE A 403 -19.54 8.71 -13.36
C ILE A 403 -19.47 10.11 -13.99
N PRO A 404 -19.68 11.19 -13.22
CA PRO A 404 -19.57 12.57 -13.73
C PRO A 404 -18.11 12.94 -13.96
N LEU A 405 -17.84 13.74 -15.00
CA LEU A 405 -16.53 14.30 -15.30
C LEU A 405 -16.45 15.78 -14.96
N GLY A 406 -15.27 16.23 -14.59
CA GLY A 406 -14.92 17.66 -14.52
C GLY A 406 -14.48 18.22 -15.87
N THR A 407 -13.82 17.38 -16.69
CA THR A 407 -13.38 17.72 -18.04
C THR A 407 -13.99 16.73 -19.03
N PRO A 408 -14.78 17.21 -20.01
CA PRO A 408 -15.35 16.34 -21.05
C PRO A 408 -14.25 15.62 -21.86
N TYR A 409 -14.55 14.42 -22.35
CA TYR A 409 -13.69 13.71 -23.28
C TYR A 409 -14.37 13.58 -24.65
N VAL A 410 -13.54 13.35 -25.68
CA VAL A 410 -14.01 13.07 -27.05
C VAL A 410 -13.83 11.57 -27.31
N ASP A 411 -14.91 10.91 -27.72
CA ASP A 411 -14.86 9.49 -28.07
C ASP A 411 -14.23 9.22 -29.43
N VAL A 412 -14.09 7.94 -29.81
CA VAL A 412 -13.49 7.53 -31.09
C VAL A 412 -14.34 7.95 -32.34
N HIS A 413 -15.57 8.39 -32.13
CA HIS A 413 -16.49 8.88 -33.15
C HIS A 413 -16.54 10.41 -33.22
N GLY A 414 -15.76 11.12 -32.38
CA GLY A 414 -15.74 12.58 -32.30
C GLY A 414 -16.87 13.20 -31.46
N GLN A 415 -17.61 12.40 -30.70
CA GLN A 415 -18.67 12.90 -29.81
C GLN A 415 -18.08 13.32 -28.45
N VAL A 416 -18.60 14.43 -27.91
CA VAL A 416 -18.18 14.98 -26.62
C VAL A 416 -19.07 14.42 -25.53
N HIS A 417 -18.45 13.93 -24.44
CA HIS A 417 -19.12 13.35 -23.28
C HIS A 417 -18.65 14.02 -21.99
N ASP A 418 -19.58 14.39 -21.11
CA ASP A 418 -19.34 14.97 -19.77
C ASP A 418 -19.51 13.96 -18.64
N ASN A 419 -19.72 12.70 -18.97
CA ASN A 419 -19.86 11.58 -18.04
C ASN A 419 -19.37 10.27 -18.67
N ILE A 420 -19.16 9.25 -17.83
CA ILE A 420 -18.77 7.91 -18.25
C ILE A 420 -19.82 6.91 -17.79
N ARG A 421 -20.40 6.15 -18.70
CA ARG A 421 -21.30 5.03 -18.35
C ARG A 421 -20.48 3.80 -18.04
N VAL A 422 -20.68 3.22 -16.89
CA VAL A 422 -20.06 1.96 -16.44
C VAL A 422 -21.13 0.92 -16.16
N LYS A 423 -20.83 -0.34 -16.43
CA LYS A 423 -21.66 -1.49 -16.07
C LYS A 423 -21.11 -2.20 -14.87
N GLU A 424 -21.98 -2.98 -14.22
CA GLU A 424 -21.56 -3.94 -13.21
C GLU A 424 -20.40 -4.81 -13.71
N GLY A 425 -19.31 -4.87 -12.94
CA GLY A 425 -18.10 -5.61 -13.29
C GLY A 425 -17.05 -4.82 -14.06
N ASP A 426 -17.33 -3.57 -14.50
CA ASP A 426 -16.34 -2.75 -15.18
C ASP A 426 -15.22 -2.31 -14.21
N PRO A 427 -13.95 -2.53 -14.58
CA PRO A 427 -12.82 -2.16 -13.74
C PRO A 427 -12.40 -0.71 -14.01
N ILE A 428 -12.22 0.03 -12.91
CA ILE A 428 -11.76 1.42 -12.90
C ILE A 428 -10.38 1.46 -12.26
N PHE A 429 -9.39 1.89 -13.02
CA PHE A 429 -8.02 2.06 -12.55
C PHE A 429 -7.85 3.45 -11.92
N ILE A 430 -7.32 3.50 -10.70
CA ILE A 430 -7.05 4.73 -9.95
C ILE A 430 -5.55 4.98 -9.97
N PRO A 431 -5.07 5.93 -10.78
CA PRO A 431 -3.66 6.17 -11.05
C PRO A 431 -3.04 7.16 -10.04
N ILE A 432 -2.71 6.67 -8.85
CA ILE A 432 -2.20 7.49 -7.74
C ILE A 432 -0.97 8.29 -8.17
N LEU A 433 0.06 7.59 -8.67
CA LEU A 433 1.33 8.20 -9.01
C LEU A 433 1.22 9.15 -10.20
N ALA A 434 0.50 8.75 -11.25
CA ALA A 434 0.33 9.61 -12.43
C ALA A 434 -0.48 10.87 -12.11
N LEU A 435 -1.48 10.80 -11.22
CA LEU A 435 -2.21 11.98 -10.78
C LEU A 435 -1.32 12.92 -9.97
N ASN A 436 -0.51 12.38 -9.06
CA ASN A 436 0.44 13.16 -8.27
C ASN A 436 1.54 13.82 -9.11
N ARG A 437 1.73 13.40 -10.37
CA ARG A 437 2.71 13.92 -11.32
C ARG A 437 2.07 14.50 -12.58
N SER A 438 0.76 14.75 -12.55
CA SER A 438 0.04 15.33 -13.68
C SER A 438 0.49 16.78 -13.93
N LYS A 439 1.02 17.07 -15.12
CA LYS A 439 1.41 18.43 -15.52
C LYS A 439 0.23 19.39 -15.50
N ALA A 440 -0.97 18.91 -15.86
CA ALA A 440 -2.18 19.72 -15.82
C ALA A 440 -2.55 20.21 -14.41
N LEU A 441 -2.12 19.49 -13.37
CA LEU A 441 -2.41 19.83 -11.97
C LEU A 441 -1.21 20.48 -11.28
N TRP A 442 0.00 19.96 -11.49
CA TRP A 442 1.20 20.36 -10.75
C TRP A 442 2.14 21.30 -11.52
N GLY A 443 1.86 21.60 -12.81
CA GLY A 443 2.72 22.41 -13.67
C GLY A 443 3.73 21.59 -14.47
N GLU A 444 4.50 22.25 -15.34
CA GLU A 444 5.42 21.59 -16.27
C GLU A 444 6.54 20.82 -15.57
N ASP A 445 6.96 21.28 -14.38
CA ASP A 445 7.97 20.66 -13.53
C ASP A 445 7.41 19.55 -12.61
N ALA A 446 6.23 18.99 -12.94
CA ALA A 446 5.52 18.00 -12.13
C ALA A 446 6.33 16.71 -11.85
N PHE A 447 7.31 16.38 -12.68
CA PHE A 447 8.18 15.21 -12.50
C PHE A 447 9.43 15.51 -11.67
N GLU A 448 9.75 16.77 -11.44
CA GLU A 448 10.92 17.18 -10.67
C GLU A 448 10.66 17.01 -9.17
N PHE A 449 11.72 16.61 -8.45
CA PHE A 449 11.73 16.62 -7.00
C PHE A 449 12.13 18.01 -6.49
N LYS A 450 11.14 18.82 -6.12
CA LYS A 450 11.31 20.24 -5.77
C LYS A 450 10.51 20.57 -4.52
N PRO A 451 11.09 20.45 -3.33
CA PRO A 451 10.42 20.74 -2.06
C PRO A 451 9.87 22.16 -1.95
N GLU A 452 10.52 23.14 -2.60
CA GLU A 452 10.09 24.54 -2.64
C GLU A 452 8.70 24.72 -3.28
N ARG A 453 8.21 23.76 -4.05
CA ARG A 453 6.84 23.72 -4.60
C ARG A 453 5.77 23.93 -3.53
N TRP A 454 6.04 23.48 -2.31
CA TRP A 454 5.08 23.52 -1.21
C TRP A 454 4.91 24.93 -0.60
N GLU A 455 5.74 25.89 -0.99
CA GLU A 455 5.57 27.30 -0.65
C GLU A 455 4.45 27.97 -1.51
N ALA A 456 4.23 27.48 -2.76
CA ALA A 456 3.25 28.02 -3.68
C ALA A 456 2.59 26.90 -4.51
N ILE A 457 1.58 26.26 -3.94
CA ILE A 457 0.88 25.13 -4.56
C ILE A 457 -0.08 25.62 -5.65
N PRO A 458 -0.07 25.05 -6.88
CA PRO A 458 -1.03 25.40 -7.91
C PRO A 458 -2.48 25.20 -7.46
N GLU A 459 -3.38 26.11 -7.81
CA GLU A 459 -4.81 26.05 -7.42
C GLU A 459 -5.49 24.76 -7.90
N ALA A 460 -5.14 24.26 -9.08
CA ALA A 460 -5.67 23.04 -9.68
C ALA A 460 -5.51 21.82 -8.76
N VAL A 461 -4.46 21.78 -7.93
CA VAL A 461 -4.16 20.69 -7.00
C VAL A 461 -5.25 20.53 -5.94
N GLN A 462 -5.98 21.60 -5.58
CA GLN A 462 -7.06 21.55 -4.60
C GLN A 462 -8.21 20.62 -5.04
N SER A 463 -8.34 20.35 -6.32
CA SER A 463 -9.34 19.42 -6.86
C SER A 463 -9.05 17.94 -6.58
N ILE A 464 -7.83 17.59 -6.17
CA ILE A 464 -7.42 16.21 -5.91
C ILE A 464 -8.10 15.71 -4.62
N PRO A 465 -8.86 14.61 -4.65
CA PRO A 465 -9.63 14.13 -3.51
C PRO A 465 -8.79 13.32 -2.50
N GLY A 466 -7.58 13.79 -2.20
CA GLY A 466 -6.66 13.15 -1.27
C GLY A 466 -6.91 13.54 0.19
N VAL A 467 -6.72 12.60 1.12
CA VAL A 467 -6.91 12.84 2.56
C VAL A 467 -5.80 13.70 3.18
N TRP A 468 -4.68 13.84 2.50
CA TRP A 468 -3.51 14.58 2.97
C TRP A 468 -2.82 15.33 1.83
N ALA A 469 -2.54 16.61 2.06
CA ALA A 469 -1.78 17.49 1.18
C ALA A 469 -2.26 17.52 -0.29
N ASN A 470 -3.57 17.32 -0.51
CA ASN A 470 -4.18 17.24 -1.84
C ASN A 470 -3.43 16.29 -2.78
N MET A 471 -3.05 15.11 -2.27
CA MET A 471 -2.37 14.05 -3.01
C MET A 471 -3.09 12.72 -2.84
N MET A 472 -2.96 11.87 -3.84
CA MET A 472 -3.55 10.52 -3.80
C MET A 472 -2.70 9.47 -3.08
N SER A 473 -1.53 9.81 -2.56
CA SER A 473 -0.60 8.86 -1.93
C SER A 473 -1.20 8.07 -0.77
N PHE A 474 -2.17 8.68 -0.06
CA PHE A 474 -2.96 8.04 0.99
C PHE A 474 -4.42 7.81 0.61
N LEU A 475 -4.76 7.91 -0.69
CA LEU A 475 -6.11 7.89 -1.21
C LEU A 475 -7.01 8.98 -0.60
N GLY A 476 -8.28 8.96 -0.97
CA GLY A 476 -9.36 9.78 -0.45
C GLY A 476 -10.61 8.96 -0.12
N GLY A 477 -11.63 9.62 0.41
CA GLY A 477 -12.90 9.01 0.77
C GLY A 477 -12.83 8.04 1.94
N PRO A 478 -13.88 7.23 2.16
CA PRO A 478 -13.99 6.32 3.29
C PRO A 478 -12.91 5.23 3.35
N ARG A 479 -12.21 4.98 2.22
CA ARG A 479 -11.16 3.98 2.07
C ARG A 479 -9.75 4.58 2.09
N SER A 480 -9.60 5.84 2.48
CA SER A 480 -8.29 6.47 2.67
C SER A 480 -7.45 5.74 3.72
N CYS A 481 -6.13 5.88 3.65
CA CYS A 481 -5.21 5.25 4.59
C CYS A 481 -5.53 5.66 6.04
N ILE A 482 -5.73 4.68 6.91
CA ILE A 482 -5.99 4.93 8.34
C ILE A 482 -4.73 5.40 9.06
N GLY A 483 -3.57 4.86 8.65
CA GLY A 483 -2.28 5.11 9.28
C GLY A 483 -1.47 6.27 8.67
N TYR A 484 -2.09 7.17 7.89
CA TYR A 484 -1.30 8.20 7.20
C TYR A 484 -0.52 9.11 8.14
N ARG A 485 -1.11 9.49 9.30
CA ARG A 485 -0.40 10.30 10.31
C ARG A 485 0.76 9.53 10.93
N PHE A 486 0.53 8.26 11.27
CA PHE A 486 1.55 7.37 11.79
C PHE A 486 2.76 7.32 10.84
N SER A 487 2.54 7.00 9.56
CA SER A 487 3.64 6.86 8.61
C SER A 487 4.36 8.16 8.29
N ILE A 488 3.67 9.31 8.31
CA ILE A 488 4.30 10.62 8.11
C ILE A 488 5.24 10.96 9.27
N VAL A 489 4.79 10.79 10.52
CA VAL A 489 5.61 11.09 11.69
C VAL A 489 6.78 10.12 11.81
N GLU A 490 6.57 8.82 11.54
CA GLU A 490 7.62 7.82 11.46
C GLU A 490 8.66 8.18 10.39
N MET A 491 8.22 8.55 9.19
CA MET A 491 9.11 8.97 8.11
C MET A 491 9.89 10.22 8.48
N LYS A 492 9.26 11.22 9.11
CA LYS A 492 9.94 12.43 9.61
C LYS A 492 11.00 12.08 10.63
N ALA A 493 10.72 11.20 11.59
CA ALA A 493 11.69 10.76 12.61
C ALA A 493 12.89 10.04 11.98
N LEU A 494 12.66 9.15 11.02
CA LEU A 494 13.73 8.45 10.29
C LEU A 494 14.59 9.42 9.49
N VAL A 495 13.97 10.32 8.70
CA VAL A 495 14.69 11.31 7.89
C VAL A 495 15.47 12.28 8.78
N PHE A 496 14.84 12.77 9.87
CA PHE A 496 15.49 13.65 10.86
C PHE A 496 16.77 13.02 11.40
N THR A 497 16.71 11.79 11.86
CA THR A 497 17.85 11.12 12.49
C THR A 497 18.94 10.78 11.48
N LEU A 498 18.57 10.27 10.31
CA LEU A 498 19.54 9.76 9.33
C LEU A 498 20.23 10.87 8.55
N VAL A 499 19.52 11.94 8.15
CA VAL A 499 20.11 13.03 7.38
C VAL A 499 21.00 13.94 8.25
N ARG A 500 20.73 14.00 9.55
CA ARG A 500 21.65 14.66 10.51
C ARG A 500 22.99 13.93 10.66
N ALA A 501 22.95 12.60 10.55
CA ALA A 501 24.10 11.73 10.83
C ALA A 501 24.95 11.42 9.61
N PHE A 502 24.35 11.40 8.41
CA PHE A 502 25.01 10.89 7.21
C PHE A 502 24.83 11.76 5.98
N GLU A 503 25.78 11.64 5.07
CA GLU A 503 25.69 12.04 3.68
C GLU A 503 25.40 10.82 2.82
N PHE A 504 24.55 11.01 1.81
CA PHE A 504 24.06 9.96 0.93
C PHE A 504 24.42 10.26 -0.52
N GLU A 505 25.00 9.26 -1.20
CA GLU A 505 25.19 9.23 -2.64
C GLU A 505 24.70 7.89 -3.19
N LEU A 506 24.38 7.81 -4.50
CA LEU A 506 24.07 6.53 -5.11
C LEU A 506 25.34 5.66 -5.24
N ALA A 507 25.21 4.37 -4.94
CA ALA A 507 26.29 3.40 -5.16
C ALA A 507 26.30 2.82 -6.58
N VAL A 508 25.32 3.14 -7.40
CA VAL A 508 25.15 2.74 -8.81
C VAL A 508 24.62 3.94 -9.61
N PRO A 509 24.80 3.98 -10.93
CA PRO A 509 24.19 5.01 -11.78
C PRO A 509 22.66 5.09 -11.60
N ALA A 510 22.08 6.30 -11.70
CA ALA A 510 20.65 6.53 -11.43
C ALA A 510 19.73 5.76 -12.39
N ASP A 511 20.13 5.55 -13.63
CA ASP A 511 19.43 4.78 -14.66
C ASP A 511 19.42 3.26 -14.42
N GLU A 512 20.28 2.77 -13.52
CA GLU A 512 20.26 1.39 -13.03
C GLU A 512 19.13 1.15 -12.00
N ILE A 513 18.63 2.21 -11.34
CA ILE A 513 17.54 2.11 -10.37
C ILE A 513 16.20 2.06 -11.09
N ILE A 514 15.59 0.89 -11.12
CA ILE A 514 14.26 0.69 -11.72
C ILE A 514 13.15 0.61 -10.68
N LYS A 515 11.98 1.17 -11.06
CA LYS A 515 10.78 1.31 -10.22
C LYS A 515 9.74 0.27 -10.64
N LYS A 516 9.69 -0.86 -9.95
CA LYS A 516 8.67 -1.89 -10.23
C LYS A 516 7.70 -2.04 -9.07
N ALA A 517 6.41 -2.09 -9.37
CA ALA A 517 5.39 -2.40 -8.40
C ALA A 517 4.74 -3.75 -8.65
N THR A 518 4.49 -4.44 -7.55
CA THR A 518 3.38 -5.38 -7.45
C THR A 518 2.21 -4.70 -6.73
N ILE A 519 2.33 -4.46 -5.44
CA ILE A 519 1.42 -3.60 -4.64
C ILE A 519 2.19 -2.34 -4.22
N VAL A 520 3.44 -2.50 -3.77
CA VAL A 520 4.34 -1.43 -3.35
C VAL A 520 5.45 -1.25 -4.39
N GLN A 521 5.78 -0.02 -4.72
CA GLN A 521 6.81 0.36 -5.68
C GLN A 521 8.20 0.26 -5.06
N ARG A 522 8.83 -0.90 -5.15
CA ARG A 522 10.17 -1.14 -4.60
C ARG A 522 11.26 -0.86 -5.63
N PRO A 523 12.43 -0.37 -5.19
CA PRO A 523 13.60 -0.22 -6.06
C PRO A 523 14.25 -1.57 -6.36
N LEU A 524 14.77 -1.68 -7.59
CA LEU A 524 15.61 -2.77 -8.07
C LEU A 524 16.82 -2.18 -8.81
N VAL A 525 17.94 -2.86 -8.78
CA VAL A 525 19.11 -2.51 -9.62
C VAL A 525 19.09 -3.40 -10.86
N ARG A 526 19.10 -2.79 -12.05
CA ARG A 526 18.97 -3.47 -13.34
C ARG A 526 20.06 -4.50 -13.57
N SER A 527 21.29 -4.14 -13.25
CA SER A 527 22.47 -5.03 -13.38
C SER A 527 22.58 -6.09 -12.28
N GLU A 528 21.78 -6.00 -11.20
CA GLU A 528 21.85 -6.87 -10.03
C GLU A 528 20.47 -7.49 -9.70
N MET A 529 19.66 -7.82 -10.71
CA MET A 529 18.28 -8.30 -10.51
C MET A 529 18.18 -9.59 -9.68
N GLU A 530 19.22 -10.42 -9.70
CA GLU A 530 19.30 -11.66 -8.92
C GLU A 530 19.36 -11.41 -7.40
N LYS A 531 19.83 -10.22 -6.97
CA LYS A 531 19.84 -9.81 -5.56
C LYS A 531 18.45 -9.37 -5.05
N GLY A 532 17.47 -9.24 -5.97
CA GLY A 532 16.12 -8.80 -5.64
C GLY A 532 16.00 -7.30 -5.35
N ASN A 533 14.95 -6.92 -4.59
CA ASN A 533 14.72 -5.52 -4.26
C ASN A 533 15.82 -4.95 -3.39
N GLN A 534 16.41 -3.84 -3.81
CA GLN A 534 17.50 -3.17 -3.11
C GLN A 534 17.63 -1.70 -3.51
N MET A 535 18.16 -0.89 -2.59
CA MET A 535 18.61 0.49 -2.83
C MET A 535 20.01 0.63 -2.24
N PRO A 536 21.06 0.39 -3.05
CA PRO A 536 22.44 0.55 -2.58
C PRO A 536 22.83 2.02 -2.59
N LEU A 537 23.15 2.55 -1.43
CA LEU A 537 23.69 3.89 -1.24
C LEU A 537 25.14 3.81 -0.72
N LEU A 538 25.94 4.80 -1.07
CA LEU A 538 27.19 5.14 -0.42
C LEU A 538 26.86 6.07 0.74
N ILE A 539 27.25 5.65 1.94
CA ILE A 539 26.97 6.37 3.18
C ILE A 539 28.31 6.75 3.83
N ARG A 540 28.42 8.01 4.20
CA ARG A 540 29.52 8.53 5.03
C ARG A 540 28.96 9.32 6.21
N PRO A 541 29.59 9.28 7.41
CA PRO A 541 29.21 10.12 8.51
C PRO A 541 29.36 11.60 8.14
N PHE A 542 28.36 12.40 8.50
CA PHE A 542 28.47 13.85 8.36
C PHE A 542 29.36 14.41 9.46
N GLN A 543 30.41 15.10 9.08
CA GLN A 543 31.28 15.80 10.01
C GLN A 543 30.87 17.27 10.08
N ARG A 544 30.50 17.72 11.27
CA ARG A 544 30.31 19.17 11.50
C ARG A 544 31.67 19.85 11.31
N ALA A 545 31.73 20.81 10.37
CA ALA A 545 32.88 21.67 10.21
C ALA A 545 33.12 22.56 11.43
#